data_2d53a82443a3f61c1841f92295c46675
#
_entry.id   2d53a82443a3f61c1841f92295c46675
#
_cell.length_a   1.000
_cell.length_b   1.000
_cell.length_c   1.000
_cell.angle_alpha   90.00
_cell.angle_beta   90.00
_cell.angle_gamma   90.00
#
_symmetry.space_group_name_H-M   'P 1'
#
loop_
_entity.id
_entity.type
_entity.pdbx_description
1 polymer ?
#
loop_
_entity_poly.entity_id
_entity_poly.type
_entity_poly.pdbx_seq_one_letter_code
_entity_poly.pdbx_strand_id
1 'polypeptide(L)'
;MKKAALCCASGIGDGLLMMIGARHLKLAGYLPTIFHDAAEELSLLFESDTFIPHVPIEDLENILNRYDRVLVENDNSERAWHLFNLRSRGRLKHLTFFFPTDSKNIREGDFLFNPKLTVALNLSLACRKILGTPATKENDLPLPKDKTFKKYLKRIIIHPTSNDAKRNWKRKRFLSLARRLEKEGFSVVFCVGPSDRSRWEGIEGISLPRFGSLKEVEEYIYESGFLIGNDSGLGHLASNLGIPTLTISGNPKRLRLWRPGWTIGKVATPPFPLPNFKGINLRIRENFWQNFVSVSRVYQAFIELANESCRHMF
;
A
#
# COMPACT_ATOMS: atom_id res chain seq x y z
N MET A 1 -12.45 3.73 -28.66
CA MET A 1 -12.54 3.67 -27.20
C MET A 1 -11.68 4.81 -26.66
N LYS A 2 -12.16 5.55 -25.66
CA LYS A 2 -11.39 6.64 -25.03
C LYS A 2 -10.21 6.06 -24.25
N LYS A 3 -9.06 6.74 -24.31
CA LYS A 3 -7.84 6.30 -23.61
C LYS A 3 -7.64 7.11 -22.33
N ALA A 4 -7.20 6.46 -21.26
CA ALA A 4 -6.84 7.17 -20.03
C ALA A 4 -5.46 6.74 -19.54
N ALA A 5 -4.74 7.65 -18.88
CA ALA A 5 -3.47 7.37 -18.22
C ALA A 5 -3.63 7.51 -16.70
N LEU A 6 -2.99 6.61 -15.95
CA LEU A 6 -2.78 6.73 -14.52
C LEU A 6 -1.29 6.88 -14.26
N CYS A 7 -0.89 7.98 -13.64
CA CYS A 7 0.49 8.21 -13.18
C CYS A 7 0.53 7.97 -11.68
N CYS A 8 1.10 6.85 -11.27
CA CYS A 8 1.16 6.40 -9.89
C CYS A 8 2.42 6.91 -9.17
N ALA A 9 2.44 6.91 -7.85
CA ALA A 9 3.67 6.99 -7.07
C ALA A 9 4.47 5.68 -7.17
N SER A 10 5.72 5.67 -6.67
CA SER A 10 6.68 4.59 -6.94
C SER A 10 6.46 3.29 -6.15
N GLY A 11 5.65 3.30 -5.09
CA GLY A 11 5.47 2.13 -4.22
C GLY A 11 4.50 1.09 -4.80
N ILE A 12 4.79 -0.20 -4.68
CA ILE A 12 3.84 -1.27 -5.07
C ILE A 12 2.46 -1.05 -4.43
N GLY A 13 2.42 -0.59 -3.17
CA GLY A 13 1.16 -0.26 -2.50
C GLY A 13 0.38 0.86 -3.18
N ASP A 14 1.08 1.87 -3.69
CA ASP A 14 0.48 2.98 -4.43
C ASP A 14 -0.08 2.48 -5.77
N GLY A 15 0.66 1.63 -6.48
CA GLY A 15 0.18 0.96 -7.68
C GLY A 15 -1.11 0.17 -7.43
N LEU A 16 -1.14 -0.69 -6.40
CA LEU A 16 -2.33 -1.46 -6.01
C LEU A 16 -3.53 -0.55 -5.70
N LEU A 17 -3.30 0.57 -5.02
CA LEU A 17 -4.33 1.55 -4.69
C LEU A 17 -4.84 2.26 -5.94
N MET A 18 -3.94 2.69 -6.83
CA MET A 18 -4.32 3.38 -8.07
C MET A 18 -5.08 2.49 -9.05
N MET A 19 -4.98 1.15 -8.95
CA MET A 19 -5.83 0.22 -9.70
C MET A 19 -7.32 0.37 -9.38
N ILE A 20 -7.70 0.93 -8.23
CA ILE A 20 -9.09 1.38 -7.98
C ILE A 20 -9.50 2.42 -9.03
N GLY A 21 -8.61 3.37 -9.32
CA GLY A 21 -8.81 4.35 -10.39
C GLY A 21 -8.90 3.71 -11.78
N ALA A 22 -8.08 2.70 -12.07
CA ALA A 22 -8.14 1.93 -13.32
C ALA A 22 -9.50 1.24 -13.49
N ARG A 23 -10.00 0.59 -12.44
CA ARG A 23 -11.35 -0.01 -12.42
C ARG A 23 -12.43 1.01 -12.73
N HIS A 24 -12.41 2.16 -12.07
CA HIS A 24 -13.37 3.22 -12.31
C HIS A 24 -13.28 3.80 -13.73
N LEU A 25 -12.09 3.92 -14.29
CA LEU A 25 -11.90 4.34 -15.69
C LEU A 25 -12.52 3.34 -16.66
N LYS A 26 -12.32 2.03 -16.44
CA LYS A 26 -12.98 0.97 -17.23
C LYS A 26 -14.50 1.07 -17.14
N LEU A 27 -15.07 1.26 -15.94
CA LEU A 27 -16.50 1.46 -15.73
C LEU A 27 -17.04 2.70 -16.45
N ALA A 28 -16.22 3.74 -16.62
CA ALA A 28 -16.55 4.95 -17.37
C ALA A 28 -16.26 4.83 -18.89
N GLY A 29 -15.91 3.65 -19.40
CA GLY A 29 -15.68 3.39 -20.82
C GLY A 29 -14.32 3.81 -21.36
N TYR A 30 -13.33 3.98 -20.49
CA TYR A 30 -11.94 4.25 -20.88
C TYR A 30 -11.11 2.97 -20.92
N LEU A 31 -10.07 2.97 -21.75
CA LEU A 31 -8.99 2.00 -21.74
C LEU A 31 -7.81 2.60 -20.96
N PRO A 32 -7.54 2.15 -19.72
CA PRO A 32 -6.48 2.70 -18.90
C PRO A 32 -5.10 2.13 -19.28
N THR A 33 -4.07 2.99 -19.22
CA THR A 33 -2.65 2.64 -19.19
C THR A 33 -2.07 3.13 -17.87
N ILE A 34 -1.39 2.24 -17.15
CA ILE A 34 -0.86 2.52 -15.82
C ILE A 34 0.66 2.74 -15.92
N PHE A 35 1.11 3.96 -15.56
CA PHE A 35 2.51 4.31 -15.49
C PHE A 35 3.01 4.11 -14.06
N HIS A 36 3.98 3.19 -13.87
CA HIS A 36 4.50 2.82 -12.57
C HIS A 36 5.94 2.31 -12.65
N ASP A 37 6.79 2.60 -11.64
CA ASP A 37 8.19 2.13 -11.63
C ASP A 37 8.31 0.60 -11.53
N ALA A 38 7.39 -0.06 -10.84
CA ALA A 38 7.30 -1.52 -10.74
C ALA A 38 6.24 -2.08 -11.73
N ALA A 39 6.26 -1.60 -12.97
CA ALA A 39 5.30 -2.01 -14.00
C ALA A 39 5.36 -3.53 -14.29
N GLU A 40 6.56 -4.10 -14.32
CA GLU A 40 6.77 -5.53 -14.55
C GLU A 40 6.15 -6.38 -13.44
N GLU A 41 6.43 -6.07 -12.18
CA GLU A 41 5.90 -6.81 -11.03
C GLU A 41 4.38 -6.70 -10.91
N LEU A 42 3.81 -5.51 -11.18
CA LEU A 42 2.38 -5.30 -11.14
C LEU A 42 1.65 -5.98 -12.31
N SER A 43 2.26 -6.05 -13.47
CA SER A 43 1.68 -6.76 -14.62
C SER A 43 1.50 -8.26 -14.35
N LEU A 44 2.34 -8.86 -13.50
CA LEU A 44 2.18 -10.26 -13.07
C LEU A 44 0.93 -10.47 -12.18
N LEU A 45 0.46 -9.42 -11.50
CA LEU A 45 -0.76 -9.47 -10.69
C LEU A 45 -2.01 -9.14 -11.51
N PHE A 46 -1.91 -8.20 -12.47
CA PHE A 46 -3.02 -7.68 -13.27
C PHE A 46 -2.80 -7.96 -14.76
N GLU A 47 -2.82 -9.23 -15.13
CA GLU A 47 -2.47 -9.70 -16.48
C GLU A 47 -3.32 -9.06 -17.61
N SER A 48 -4.54 -8.61 -17.32
CA SER A 48 -5.44 -7.97 -18.27
C SER A 48 -5.23 -6.47 -18.45
N ASP A 49 -4.34 -5.85 -17.67
CA ASP A 49 -4.10 -4.42 -17.64
C ASP A 49 -2.76 -4.04 -18.28
N THR A 50 -2.69 -2.85 -18.86
CA THR A 50 -1.47 -2.36 -19.49
C THR A 50 -0.67 -1.52 -18.51
N PHE A 51 0.47 -2.06 -18.08
CA PHE A 51 1.46 -1.35 -17.28
C PHE A 51 2.65 -0.94 -18.12
N ILE A 52 3.13 0.28 -17.90
CA ILE A 52 4.31 0.84 -18.57
C ILE A 52 5.20 1.49 -17.51
N PRO A 53 6.53 1.30 -17.55
CA PRO A 53 7.44 2.07 -16.71
C PRO A 53 7.22 3.57 -16.88
N HIS A 54 7.51 4.35 -15.84
CA HIS A 54 7.47 5.79 -15.98
C HIS A 54 8.43 6.26 -17.08
N VAL A 55 7.91 7.13 -17.94
CA VAL A 55 8.71 7.73 -19.02
C VAL A 55 9.55 8.89 -18.49
N PRO A 56 10.63 9.27 -19.20
CA PRO A 56 11.42 10.46 -18.90
C PRO A 56 10.52 11.70 -18.78
N ILE A 57 10.93 12.63 -17.90
CA ILE A 57 10.11 13.82 -17.58
C ILE A 57 9.88 14.68 -18.83
N GLU A 58 10.88 14.78 -19.72
CA GLU A 58 10.84 15.51 -20.98
C GLU A 58 9.82 14.96 -21.98
N ASP A 59 9.49 13.67 -21.90
CA ASP A 59 8.56 13.00 -22.82
C ASP A 59 7.11 13.03 -22.32
N LEU A 60 6.88 13.37 -21.04
CA LEU A 60 5.57 13.31 -20.39
C LEU A 60 4.49 14.07 -21.16
N GLU A 61 4.81 15.26 -21.65
CA GLU A 61 3.85 16.09 -22.38
C GLU A 61 3.38 15.40 -23.67
N ASN A 62 4.32 14.94 -24.49
CA ASN A 62 4.04 14.32 -25.78
C ASN A 62 3.26 13.02 -25.61
N ILE A 63 3.58 12.24 -24.58
CA ILE A 63 2.94 10.97 -24.31
C ILE A 63 1.56 11.16 -23.72
N LEU A 64 1.40 12.02 -22.70
CA LEU A 64 0.14 12.18 -21.99
C LEU A 64 -0.91 12.95 -22.80
N ASN A 65 -0.51 13.78 -23.77
CA ASN A 65 -1.46 14.42 -24.71
C ASN A 65 -2.16 13.41 -25.65
N ARG A 66 -1.74 12.16 -25.69
CA ARG A 66 -2.40 11.08 -26.47
C ARG A 66 -3.58 10.43 -25.72
N TYR A 67 -3.82 10.85 -24.49
CA TYR A 67 -4.89 10.32 -23.61
C TYR A 67 -6.00 11.35 -23.44
N ASP A 68 -7.23 10.88 -23.45
CA ASP A 68 -8.42 11.72 -23.26
C ASP A 68 -8.58 12.15 -21.79
N ARG A 69 -7.94 11.42 -20.86
CA ARG A 69 -7.93 11.70 -19.42
C ARG A 69 -6.64 11.22 -18.77
N VAL A 70 -6.14 11.99 -17.82
CA VAL A 70 -4.97 11.64 -17.03
C VAL A 70 -5.29 11.82 -15.55
N LEU A 71 -5.13 10.73 -14.76
CA LEU A 71 -5.23 10.75 -13.30
C LEU A 71 -3.83 10.63 -12.72
N VAL A 72 -3.50 11.50 -11.78
CA VAL A 72 -2.16 11.59 -11.19
C VAL A 72 -2.25 11.49 -9.68
N GLU A 73 -1.52 10.55 -9.10
CA GLU A 73 -1.27 10.56 -7.66
C GLU A 73 -0.19 11.59 -7.34
N ASN A 74 -0.48 12.54 -6.46
CA ASN A 74 0.52 13.51 -6.04
C ASN A 74 1.41 12.93 -4.93
N ASP A 75 2.62 12.56 -5.31
CA ASP A 75 3.67 12.06 -4.42
C ASP A 75 4.73 13.13 -4.05
N ASN A 76 4.55 14.38 -4.51
CA ASN A 76 5.50 15.48 -4.42
C ASN A 76 6.85 15.21 -5.10
N SER A 77 6.92 14.27 -6.04
CA SER A 77 8.09 14.01 -6.87
C SER A 77 8.32 15.13 -7.89
N GLU A 78 9.51 15.14 -8.50
CA GLU A 78 9.84 16.01 -9.62
C GLU A 78 8.85 15.83 -10.78
N ARG A 79 8.45 14.60 -11.07
CA ARG A 79 7.42 14.27 -12.06
C ARG A 79 6.08 14.95 -11.76
N ALA A 80 5.61 14.87 -10.52
CA ALA A 80 4.36 15.53 -10.12
C ALA A 80 4.46 17.04 -10.27
N TRP A 81 5.57 17.66 -9.91
CA TRP A 81 5.83 19.07 -10.11
C TRP A 81 5.88 19.46 -11.57
N HIS A 82 6.50 18.66 -12.43
CA HIS A 82 6.54 18.89 -13.87
C HIS A 82 5.12 18.87 -14.47
N LEU A 83 4.31 17.88 -14.10
CA LEU A 83 2.90 17.79 -14.53
C LEU A 83 2.07 18.98 -14.06
N PHE A 84 2.29 19.50 -12.84
CA PHE A 84 1.67 20.74 -12.40
C PHE A 84 2.02 21.92 -13.30
N ASN A 85 3.29 22.05 -13.66
CA ASN A 85 3.78 23.11 -14.53
C ASN A 85 3.18 23.02 -15.93
N LEU A 86 3.11 21.82 -16.51
CA LEU A 86 2.48 21.61 -17.81
C LEU A 86 0.99 21.98 -17.78
N ARG A 87 0.26 21.55 -16.75
CA ARG A 87 -1.15 21.91 -16.56
C ARG A 87 -1.33 23.43 -16.38
N SER A 88 -0.48 24.09 -15.59
CA SER A 88 -0.60 25.54 -15.35
C SER A 88 -0.35 26.38 -16.58
N ARG A 89 0.43 25.89 -17.52
CA ARG A 89 0.70 26.53 -18.82
C ARG A 89 -0.33 26.15 -19.91
N GLY A 90 -1.37 25.38 -19.54
CA GLY A 90 -2.39 24.92 -20.50
C GLY A 90 -1.91 23.85 -21.48
N ARG A 91 -0.72 23.27 -21.27
CA ARG A 91 -0.11 22.27 -22.17
C ARG A 91 -0.70 20.87 -21.98
N LEU A 92 -1.24 20.56 -20.79
CA LEU A 92 -2.02 19.35 -20.50
C LEU A 92 -3.35 19.73 -19.86
N LYS A 93 -4.46 19.55 -20.59
CA LYS A 93 -5.78 20.05 -20.19
C LYS A 93 -6.61 19.05 -19.37
N HIS A 94 -6.37 17.76 -19.54
CA HIS A 94 -7.22 16.69 -18.98
C HIS A 94 -6.58 15.98 -17.77
N LEU A 95 -5.79 16.72 -16.98
CA LEU A 95 -5.17 16.25 -15.76
C LEU A 95 -6.06 16.47 -14.54
N THR A 96 -6.22 15.41 -13.76
CA THR A 96 -6.79 15.45 -12.40
C THR A 96 -5.78 14.90 -11.42
N PHE A 97 -5.50 15.63 -10.35
CA PHE A 97 -4.62 15.18 -9.29
C PHE A 97 -5.41 14.67 -8.08
N PHE A 98 -4.91 13.59 -7.51
CA PHE A 98 -5.28 13.12 -6.18
C PHE A 98 -4.25 13.59 -5.17
N PHE A 99 -4.69 14.31 -4.14
CA PHE A 99 -3.84 14.87 -3.10
C PHE A 99 -4.04 14.13 -1.79
N PRO A 100 -3.10 13.27 -1.37
CA PRO A 100 -3.15 12.63 -0.04
C PRO A 100 -3.04 13.62 1.11
N THR A 101 -2.40 14.77 0.87
CA THR A 101 -2.23 15.85 1.84
C THR A 101 -2.56 17.20 1.21
N ASP A 102 -2.92 18.17 2.04
CA ASP A 102 -3.23 19.53 1.59
C ASP A 102 -2.03 20.18 0.87
N SER A 103 -2.32 20.93 -0.17
CA SER A 103 -1.32 21.58 -1.02
C SER A 103 -1.86 22.89 -1.59
N LYS A 104 -0.97 23.89 -1.75
CA LYS A 104 -1.27 25.14 -2.44
C LYS A 104 -1.53 24.94 -3.95
N ASN A 105 -1.24 23.78 -4.49
CA ASN A 105 -1.37 23.46 -5.92
C ASN A 105 -2.71 22.81 -6.28
N ILE A 106 -3.58 22.61 -5.30
CA ILE A 106 -4.93 22.07 -5.53
C ILE A 106 -5.75 23.08 -6.35
N ARG A 107 -6.39 22.58 -7.39
CA ARG A 107 -7.24 23.37 -8.29
C ARG A 107 -8.62 22.74 -8.39
N GLU A 108 -9.55 23.49 -8.98
CA GLU A 108 -10.86 22.94 -9.36
C GLU A 108 -10.68 21.69 -10.24
N GLY A 109 -11.44 20.64 -9.96
CA GLY A 109 -11.31 19.33 -10.61
C GLY A 109 -10.33 18.36 -9.95
N ASP A 110 -9.47 18.83 -9.04
CA ASP A 110 -8.63 17.96 -8.21
C ASP A 110 -9.40 17.39 -7.01
N PHE A 111 -8.81 16.38 -6.37
CA PHE A 111 -9.42 15.77 -5.21
C PHE A 111 -8.44 15.70 -4.03
N LEU A 112 -8.77 16.43 -2.96
CA LEU A 112 -8.07 16.33 -1.68
C LEU A 112 -8.67 15.19 -0.85
N PHE A 113 -7.83 14.28 -0.40
CA PHE A 113 -8.25 13.15 0.42
C PHE A 113 -8.70 13.59 1.83
N ASN A 114 -9.75 12.96 2.31
CA ASN A 114 -10.16 13.09 3.70
C ASN A 114 -9.20 12.29 4.59
N PRO A 115 -8.44 12.93 5.52
CA PRO A 115 -7.45 12.24 6.34
C PRO A 115 -8.05 11.28 7.38
N LYS A 116 -9.38 11.25 7.54
CA LYS A 116 -10.08 10.30 8.40
C LYS A 116 -10.41 8.98 7.71
N LEU A 117 -10.36 8.94 6.38
CA LEU A 117 -10.67 7.76 5.55
C LEU A 117 -9.37 7.12 5.05
N THR A 118 -9.43 5.84 4.66
CA THR A 118 -8.29 5.18 3.99
C THR A 118 -8.10 5.71 2.58
N VAL A 119 -6.88 5.59 2.01
CA VAL A 119 -6.61 5.95 0.61
C VAL A 119 -7.53 5.19 -0.33
N ALA A 120 -7.76 3.90 -0.11
CA ALA A 120 -8.68 3.10 -0.93
C ALA A 120 -10.10 3.69 -0.99
N LEU A 121 -10.64 4.13 0.16
CA LEU A 121 -11.96 4.74 0.19
C LEU A 121 -11.95 6.15 -0.42
N ASN A 122 -10.90 6.93 -0.20
CA ASN A 122 -10.73 8.24 -0.83
C ASN A 122 -10.69 8.14 -2.36
N LEU A 123 -9.94 7.19 -2.92
CA LEU A 123 -9.88 6.94 -4.36
C LEU A 123 -11.26 6.55 -4.92
N SER A 124 -11.97 5.65 -4.24
CA SER A 124 -13.33 5.28 -4.62
C SER A 124 -14.27 6.49 -4.70
N LEU A 125 -14.25 7.34 -3.66
CA LEU A 125 -15.08 8.55 -3.62
C LEU A 125 -14.64 9.61 -4.66
N ALA A 126 -13.33 9.76 -4.85
CA ALA A 126 -12.78 10.68 -5.85
C ALA A 126 -13.20 10.26 -7.26
N CYS A 127 -13.01 8.99 -7.61
CA CYS A 127 -13.38 8.47 -8.92
C CYS A 127 -14.90 8.54 -9.16
N ARG A 128 -15.72 8.22 -8.14
CA ARG A 128 -17.16 8.43 -8.21
C ARG A 128 -17.51 9.87 -8.58
N LYS A 129 -16.88 10.85 -7.91
CA LYS A 129 -17.13 12.27 -8.16
C LYS A 129 -16.68 12.71 -9.55
N ILE A 130 -15.50 12.23 -10.00
CA ILE A 130 -14.85 12.70 -11.22
C ILE A 130 -15.39 11.99 -12.47
N LEU A 131 -15.75 10.70 -12.35
CA LEU A 131 -16.12 9.82 -13.47
C LEU A 131 -17.60 9.45 -13.47
N GLY A 132 -18.36 9.77 -12.41
CA GLY A 132 -19.79 9.43 -12.31
C GLY A 132 -20.06 7.94 -12.09
N THR A 133 -19.08 7.14 -11.71
CA THR A 133 -19.18 5.70 -11.52
C THR A 133 -19.70 5.35 -10.13
N PRO A 134 -20.28 4.14 -9.89
CA PRO A 134 -20.62 3.67 -8.55
C PRO A 134 -19.37 3.66 -7.64
N ALA A 135 -19.53 3.98 -6.36
CA ALA A 135 -18.43 3.90 -5.42
C ALA A 135 -18.04 2.43 -5.17
N THR A 136 -16.80 2.08 -5.47
CA THR A 136 -16.22 0.76 -5.20
C THR A 136 -14.75 0.88 -4.84
N LYS A 137 -14.26 0.01 -3.96
CA LYS A 137 -12.83 -0.14 -3.68
C LYS A 137 -12.19 -1.29 -4.47
N GLU A 138 -12.98 -1.99 -5.27
CA GLU A 138 -12.46 -3.03 -6.16
C GLU A 138 -11.43 -2.44 -7.13
N ASN A 139 -10.40 -3.20 -7.41
CA ASN A 139 -9.30 -2.81 -8.28
C ASN A 139 -8.96 -3.88 -9.32
N ASP A 140 -9.88 -4.82 -9.56
CA ASP A 140 -9.75 -5.94 -10.51
C ASP A 140 -8.58 -6.89 -10.22
N LEU A 141 -8.04 -6.95 -8.99
CA LEU A 141 -7.02 -7.93 -8.64
C LEU A 141 -7.62 -9.35 -8.79
N PRO A 142 -7.12 -10.19 -9.72
CA PRO A 142 -7.62 -11.55 -9.86
C PRO A 142 -7.23 -12.37 -8.62
N LEU A 143 -8.15 -13.18 -8.11
CA LEU A 143 -7.80 -14.13 -7.05
C LEU A 143 -7.02 -15.32 -7.63
N PRO A 144 -6.03 -15.87 -6.90
CA PRO A 144 -5.28 -17.04 -7.32
C PRO A 144 -6.19 -18.26 -7.57
N LYS A 145 -6.26 -18.73 -8.82
CA LYS A 145 -7.23 -19.78 -9.26
C LYS A 145 -6.92 -21.16 -8.66
N ASP A 146 -5.63 -21.50 -8.54
CA ASP A 146 -5.17 -22.82 -8.11
C ASP A 146 -4.79 -22.87 -6.61
N LYS A 147 -5.23 -21.87 -5.84
CA LYS A 147 -4.94 -21.75 -4.41
C LYS A 147 -6.22 -21.72 -3.59
N THR A 148 -6.14 -22.23 -2.37
CA THR A 148 -7.27 -22.23 -1.44
C THR A 148 -7.17 -21.04 -0.50
N PHE A 149 -8.19 -20.19 -0.50
CA PHE A 149 -8.26 -19.03 0.41
C PHE A 149 -8.12 -19.47 1.86
N LYS A 150 -7.15 -18.88 2.55
CA LYS A 150 -6.85 -19.15 3.98
C LYS A 150 -6.67 -20.65 4.31
N LYS A 151 -6.10 -21.44 3.40
CA LYS A 151 -5.79 -22.85 3.62
C LYS A 151 -5.07 -23.11 4.94
N TYR A 152 -4.22 -22.18 5.35
CA TYR A 152 -3.43 -22.23 6.58
C TYR A 152 -3.86 -21.12 7.54
N LEU A 153 -4.99 -21.29 8.21
CA LEU A 153 -5.59 -20.29 9.12
C LEU A 153 -4.63 -19.82 10.23
N LYS A 154 -3.74 -20.67 10.70
CA LYS A 154 -2.75 -20.34 11.74
C LYS A 154 -1.41 -19.83 11.17
N ARG A 155 -1.27 -19.71 9.84
CA ARG A 155 -0.05 -19.15 9.25
C ARG A 155 -0.10 -17.63 9.28
N ILE A 156 0.93 -17.04 9.89
CA ILE A 156 1.12 -15.59 9.99
C ILE A 156 2.34 -15.22 9.15
N ILE A 157 2.13 -14.33 8.19
CA ILE A 157 3.24 -13.72 7.46
C ILE A 157 3.71 -12.48 8.21
N ILE A 158 5.00 -12.42 8.54
CA ILE A 158 5.65 -11.21 9.06
C ILE A 158 6.43 -10.55 7.92
N HIS A 159 6.04 -9.32 7.55
CA HIS A 159 6.78 -8.47 6.62
C HIS A 159 7.49 -7.35 7.38
N PRO A 160 8.77 -7.52 7.75
CA PRO A 160 9.45 -6.64 8.70
C PRO A 160 10.14 -5.44 8.05
N THR A 161 10.03 -5.28 6.74
CA THR A 161 10.74 -4.25 5.97
C THR A 161 9.78 -3.30 5.26
N SER A 162 10.28 -2.14 4.86
CA SER A 162 9.62 -1.15 4.01
C SER A 162 10.68 -0.38 3.23
N ASN A 163 10.28 0.40 2.22
CA ASN A 163 11.19 1.20 1.40
C ASN A 163 12.02 2.24 2.20
N ASP A 164 11.62 2.56 3.42
CA ASP A 164 12.36 3.46 4.32
C ASP A 164 12.66 2.74 5.64
N ALA A 165 13.93 2.45 5.90
CA ALA A 165 14.39 1.76 7.10
C ALA A 165 13.97 2.46 8.41
N LYS A 166 13.73 3.79 8.39
CA LYS A 166 13.25 4.54 9.56
C LYS A 166 11.82 4.16 9.93
N ARG A 167 11.05 3.63 8.98
CA ARG A 167 9.68 3.13 9.20
C ARG A 167 9.64 1.69 9.71
N ASN A 168 10.77 1.00 9.76
CA ASN A 168 10.83 -0.39 10.19
C ASN A 168 10.87 -0.49 11.72
N TRP A 169 9.99 -1.33 12.26
CA TRP A 169 10.09 -1.73 13.66
C TRP A 169 11.34 -2.58 13.88
N LYS A 170 11.85 -2.62 15.12
CA LYS A 170 13.15 -3.27 15.41
C LYS A 170 13.13 -4.76 15.12
N ARG A 171 14.15 -5.26 14.39
CA ARG A 171 14.32 -6.68 14.06
C ARG A 171 14.18 -7.59 15.30
N LYS A 172 14.88 -7.26 16.41
CA LYS A 172 14.80 -8.02 17.66
C LYS A 172 13.37 -8.17 18.19
N ARG A 173 12.52 -7.16 17.97
CA ARG A 173 11.13 -7.20 18.43
C ARG A 173 10.25 -8.04 17.50
N PHE A 174 10.48 -8.03 16.20
CA PHE A 174 9.83 -8.97 15.29
C PHE A 174 10.15 -10.42 15.64
N LEU A 175 11.42 -10.73 15.93
CA LEU A 175 11.84 -12.06 16.36
C LEU A 175 11.19 -12.47 17.70
N SER A 176 11.11 -11.54 18.66
CA SER A 176 10.43 -11.81 19.94
C SER A 176 8.92 -12.01 19.77
N LEU A 177 8.29 -11.27 18.84
CA LEU A 177 6.88 -11.46 18.49
C LEU A 177 6.66 -12.82 17.85
N ALA A 178 7.49 -13.21 16.88
CA ALA A 178 7.42 -14.50 16.20
C ALA A 178 7.46 -15.67 17.21
N ARG A 179 8.47 -15.71 18.09
CA ARG A 179 8.59 -16.73 19.13
C ARG A 179 7.38 -16.78 20.06
N ARG A 180 6.77 -15.64 20.36
CA ARG A 180 5.56 -15.59 21.19
C ARG A 180 4.36 -16.17 20.46
N LEU A 181 4.17 -15.83 19.18
CA LEU A 181 3.09 -16.35 18.35
C LEU A 181 3.23 -17.88 18.14
N GLU A 182 4.45 -18.36 17.93
CA GLU A 182 4.73 -19.80 17.80
C GLU A 182 4.40 -20.58 19.06
N LYS A 183 4.67 -20.04 20.26
CA LYS A 183 4.25 -20.64 21.53
C LYS A 183 2.73 -20.78 21.68
N GLU A 184 1.97 -19.92 21.01
CA GLU A 184 0.50 -19.98 20.94
C GLU A 184 -0.01 -20.89 19.80
N GLY A 185 0.88 -21.61 19.14
CA GLY A 185 0.55 -22.57 18.09
C GLY A 185 0.29 -21.97 16.71
N PHE A 186 0.76 -20.75 16.45
CA PHE A 186 0.79 -20.18 15.11
C PHE A 186 2.05 -20.60 14.35
N SER A 187 1.95 -20.74 13.04
CA SER A 187 3.09 -20.92 12.14
C SER A 187 3.53 -19.55 11.61
N VAL A 188 4.73 -19.11 11.99
CA VAL A 188 5.23 -17.78 11.60
C VAL A 188 6.22 -17.88 10.45
N VAL A 189 6.02 -17.06 9.42
CA VAL A 189 6.85 -17.01 8.23
C VAL A 189 7.26 -15.58 7.96
N PHE A 190 8.56 -15.35 7.75
CA PHE A 190 9.08 -14.04 7.36
C PHE A 190 9.08 -13.90 5.83
N CYS A 191 8.52 -12.81 5.34
CA CYS A 191 8.56 -12.45 3.94
C CYS A 191 9.32 -11.13 3.79
N VAL A 192 10.46 -11.15 3.10
CA VAL A 192 11.31 -9.98 2.85
C VAL A 192 11.64 -9.90 1.36
N GLY A 193 11.79 -8.67 0.87
CA GLY A 193 12.24 -8.45 -0.50
C GLY A 193 13.69 -8.90 -0.73
N PRO A 194 14.10 -9.11 -1.99
CA PRO A 194 15.45 -9.57 -2.34
C PRO A 194 16.56 -8.69 -1.74
N SER A 195 16.39 -7.36 -1.77
CA SER A 195 17.36 -6.39 -1.25
C SER A 195 17.59 -6.46 0.26
N ASP A 196 16.60 -6.91 1.02
CA ASP A 196 16.69 -7.01 2.49
C ASP A 196 17.05 -8.42 2.97
N ARG A 197 17.02 -9.40 2.08
CA ARG A 197 17.14 -10.82 2.43
C ARG A 197 18.41 -11.15 3.19
N SER A 198 19.55 -10.66 2.77
CA SER A 198 20.85 -10.90 3.42
C SER A 198 20.87 -10.53 4.92
N ARG A 199 20.03 -9.58 5.32
CA ARG A 199 19.89 -9.15 6.73
C ARG A 199 19.08 -10.12 7.59
N TRP A 200 18.33 -11.03 6.97
CA TRP A 200 17.43 -11.97 7.64
C TRP A 200 17.85 -13.44 7.46
N GLU A 201 18.75 -13.74 6.53
CA GLU A 201 19.33 -15.08 6.36
C GLU A 201 20.25 -15.42 7.54
N GLY A 202 20.35 -16.73 7.84
CA GLY A 202 21.17 -17.24 8.93
C GLY A 202 20.64 -16.98 10.34
N ILE A 203 19.45 -16.41 10.50
CA ILE A 203 18.80 -16.26 11.81
C ILE A 203 18.15 -17.60 12.16
N GLU A 204 18.63 -18.21 13.24
CA GLU A 204 18.11 -19.47 13.74
C GLU A 204 16.64 -19.35 14.18
N GLY A 205 15.85 -20.36 13.88
CA GLY A 205 14.45 -20.49 14.33
C GLY A 205 13.46 -19.59 13.56
N ILE A 206 13.80 -19.14 12.35
CA ILE A 206 12.82 -18.46 11.50
C ILE A 206 12.58 -19.22 10.18
N SER A 207 11.34 -19.21 9.72
CA SER A 207 10.98 -19.63 8.36
C SER A 207 11.11 -18.44 7.43
N LEU A 208 11.97 -18.52 6.42
CA LEU A 208 12.26 -17.44 5.46
C LEU A 208 12.24 -17.99 4.02
N PRO A 209 11.08 -18.30 3.45
CA PRO A 209 10.97 -18.84 2.09
C PRO A 209 11.52 -17.87 1.06
N ARG A 210 11.88 -18.40 -0.10
CA ARG A 210 12.25 -17.61 -1.29
C ARG A 210 11.06 -17.56 -2.23
N PHE A 211 10.79 -16.37 -2.76
CA PHE A 211 9.80 -16.14 -3.78
C PHE A 211 10.50 -15.59 -5.01
N GLY A 212 10.17 -16.14 -6.18
CA GLY A 212 10.73 -15.72 -7.47
C GLY A 212 10.04 -14.50 -8.05
N SER A 213 8.80 -14.22 -7.59
CA SER A 213 7.97 -13.13 -8.13
C SER A 213 7.00 -12.59 -7.09
N LEU A 214 6.43 -11.41 -7.36
CA LEU A 214 5.34 -10.85 -6.55
C LEU A 214 4.08 -11.73 -6.64
N LYS A 215 3.88 -12.44 -7.74
CA LYS A 215 2.78 -13.41 -7.91
C LYS A 215 2.88 -14.57 -6.93
N GLU A 216 4.05 -15.15 -6.74
CA GLU A 216 4.25 -16.20 -5.73
C GLU A 216 4.00 -15.68 -4.30
N VAL A 217 4.39 -14.43 -4.02
CA VAL A 217 4.10 -13.78 -2.74
C VAL A 217 2.59 -13.61 -2.56
N GLU A 218 1.86 -13.18 -3.59
CA GLU A 218 0.40 -13.05 -3.60
C GLU A 218 -0.26 -14.38 -3.25
N GLU A 219 0.10 -15.45 -3.95
CA GLU A 219 -0.44 -16.80 -3.73
C GLU A 219 -0.19 -17.29 -2.31
N TYR A 220 1.02 -17.05 -1.80
CA TYR A 220 1.38 -17.44 -0.45
C TYR A 220 0.60 -16.65 0.61
N ILE A 221 0.40 -15.34 0.40
CA ILE A 221 -0.45 -14.49 1.24
C ILE A 221 -1.89 -14.99 1.21
N TYR A 222 -2.44 -15.29 0.03
CA TYR A 222 -3.83 -15.73 -0.15
C TYR A 222 -4.16 -16.99 0.65
N GLU A 223 -3.21 -17.93 0.75
CA GLU A 223 -3.36 -19.14 1.55
C GLU A 223 -3.08 -18.95 3.05
N SER A 224 -2.67 -17.76 3.50
CA SER A 224 -2.30 -17.50 4.91
C SER A 224 -3.46 -16.91 5.71
N GLY A 225 -3.42 -17.06 7.04
CA GLY A 225 -4.44 -16.54 7.95
C GLY A 225 -4.32 -15.05 8.19
N PHE A 226 -3.08 -14.53 8.30
CA PHE A 226 -2.82 -13.14 8.71
C PHE A 226 -1.53 -12.59 8.11
N LEU A 227 -1.46 -11.25 8.00
CA LEU A 227 -0.21 -10.55 7.74
C LEU A 227 0.07 -9.51 8.84
N ILE A 228 1.28 -9.52 9.39
CA ILE A 228 1.80 -8.52 10.34
C ILE A 228 3.02 -7.84 9.72
N GLY A 229 3.05 -6.52 9.69
CA GLY A 229 4.21 -5.84 9.12
C GLY A 229 4.27 -4.35 9.41
N ASN A 230 5.27 -3.70 8.83
CA ASN A 230 5.34 -2.25 8.77
C ASN A 230 4.35 -1.71 7.73
N ASP A 231 4.19 -0.39 7.68
CA ASP A 231 3.46 0.32 6.62
C ASP A 231 4.17 0.10 5.27
N SER A 232 3.65 -0.83 4.45
CA SER A 232 4.28 -1.32 3.21
C SER A 232 3.26 -1.85 2.19
N GLY A 233 3.70 -2.03 0.94
CA GLY A 233 2.87 -2.52 -0.16
C GLY A 233 2.26 -3.91 0.08
N LEU A 234 2.98 -4.83 0.76
CA LEU A 234 2.46 -6.17 1.06
C LEU A 234 1.25 -6.14 2.01
N GLY A 235 1.18 -5.15 2.91
CA GLY A 235 -0.02 -4.94 3.73
C GLY A 235 -1.25 -4.61 2.88
N HIS A 236 -1.08 -3.77 1.85
CA HIS A 236 -2.14 -3.45 0.90
C HIS A 236 -2.53 -4.67 0.07
N LEU A 237 -1.58 -5.44 -0.43
CA LEU A 237 -1.83 -6.68 -1.17
C LEU A 237 -2.62 -7.69 -0.32
N ALA A 238 -2.17 -7.96 0.90
CA ALA A 238 -2.87 -8.87 1.82
C ALA A 238 -4.31 -8.43 2.09
N SER A 239 -4.51 -7.14 2.38
CA SER A 239 -5.84 -6.58 2.63
C SER A 239 -6.75 -6.71 1.39
N ASN A 240 -6.21 -6.51 0.19
CA ASN A 240 -6.95 -6.64 -1.06
C ASN A 240 -7.37 -8.10 -1.32
N LEU A 241 -6.52 -9.05 -0.97
CA LEU A 241 -6.81 -10.49 -1.02
C LEU A 241 -7.76 -10.97 0.10
N GLY A 242 -8.28 -10.08 0.95
CA GLY A 242 -9.17 -10.44 2.06
C GLY A 242 -8.45 -11.01 3.30
N ILE A 243 -7.12 -10.89 3.38
CA ILE A 243 -6.33 -11.36 4.52
C ILE A 243 -6.24 -10.27 5.58
N PRO A 244 -6.65 -10.53 6.85
CA PRO A 244 -6.55 -9.59 7.96
C PRO A 244 -5.11 -9.11 8.19
N THR A 245 -4.95 -7.80 8.41
CA THR A 245 -3.63 -7.18 8.52
C THR A 245 -3.42 -6.46 9.86
N LEU A 246 -2.21 -6.55 10.41
CA LEU A 246 -1.75 -5.72 11.52
C LEU A 246 -0.59 -4.86 11.07
N THR A 247 -0.78 -3.55 11.02
CA THR A 247 0.25 -2.59 10.61
C THR A 247 0.92 -1.94 11.82
N ILE A 248 2.25 -1.99 11.87
CA ILE A 248 3.07 -1.40 12.93
C ILE A 248 3.70 -0.11 12.40
N SER A 249 3.50 1.02 13.09
CA SER A 249 4.06 2.31 12.67
C SER A 249 4.22 3.30 13.82
N GLY A 250 5.14 4.22 13.67
CA GLY A 250 5.35 5.35 14.61
C GLY A 250 4.42 6.54 14.40
N ASN A 251 3.65 6.57 13.31
CA ASN A 251 2.85 7.73 12.94
C ASN A 251 1.34 7.38 12.83
N PRO A 252 0.57 7.54 13.93
CA PRO A 252 -0.85 7.20 13.93
C PRO A 252 -1.68 8.09 12.99
N LYS A 253 -1.26 9.34 12.72
CA LYS A 253 -1.97 10.22 11.76
C LYS A 253 -1.81 9.69 10.33
N ARG A 254 -0.59 9.27 9.96
CA ARG A 254 -0.32 8.66 8.66
C ARG A 254 -1.13 7.38 8.48
N LEU A 255 -1.18 6.51 9.49
CA LEU A 255 -1.89 5.24 9.40
C LEU A 255 -3.41 5.37 9.25
N ARG A 256 -4.03 6.46 9.70
CA ARG A 256 -5.47 6.67 9.43
C ARG A 256 -5.74 6.69 7.93
N LEU A 257 -4.87 7.31 7.16
CA LEU A 257 -4.98 7.42 5.71
C LEU A 257 -4.40 6.20 5.00
N TRP A 258 -3.14 5.82 5.34
CA TRP A 258 -2.36 4.85 4.57
C TRP A 258 -2.48 3.39 5.04
N ARG A 259 -3.26 3.10 6.10
CA ARG A 259 -3.50 1.69 6.47
C ARG A 259 -4.20 0.94 5.34
N PRO A 260 -3.95 -0.36 5.19
CA PRO A 260 -4.72 -1.22 4.30
C PRO A 260 -6.22 -1.08 4.52
N GLY A 261 -7.03 -1.02 3.46
CA GLY A 261 -8.41 -0.56 3.55
C GLY A 261 -9.46 -1.42 2.84
N TRP A 262 -9.10 -2.65 2.39
CA TRP A 262 -10.07 -3.55 1.75
C TRP A 262 -10.76 -4.48 2.74
N THR A 263 -10.02 -5.05 3.68
CA THR A 263 -10.55 -5.94 4.71
C THR A 263 -10.23 -5.44 6.12
N ILE A 264 -10.60 -6.21 7.14
CA ILE A 264 -10.33 -5.86 8.55
C ILE A 264 -8.83 -5.71 8.78
N GLY A 265 -8.49 -4.70 9.57
CA GLY A 265 -7.10 -4.44 9.91
C GLY A 265 -6.97 -3.68 11.22
N LYS A 266 -5.91 -3.99 11.96
CA LYS A 266 -5.52 -3.28 13.18
C LYS A 266 -4.21 -2.53 12.98
N VAL A 267 -3.96 -1.58 13.88
CA VAL A 267 -2.73 -0.81 13.89
C VAL A 267 -2.09 -0.85 15.27
N ALA A 268 -0.78 -1.01 15.32
CA ALA A 268 0.01 -0.90 16.54
C ALA A 268 0.92 0.33 16.45
N THR A 269 0.65 1.31 17.30
CA THR A 269 1.38 2.60 17.35
C THR A 269 1.87 2.86 18.78
N PRO A 270 2.77 3.84 18.99
CA PRO A 270 3.09 4.31 20.34
C PRO A 270 1.83 4.63 21.15
N PRO A 271 1.81 4.37 22.48
CA PRO A 271 0.63 4.59 23.31
C PRO A 271 0.24 6.06 23.51
N PHE A 272 1.14 6.95 23.19
CA PHE A 272 0.97 8.41 23.29
C PHE A 272 1.60 9.12 22.07
N PRO A 273 1.16 10.33 21.74
CA PRO A 273 1.77 11.11 20.67
C PRO A 273 3.24 11.42 20.96
N LEU A 274 4.12 11.04 20.05
CA LEU A 274 5.55 11.36 20.17
C LEU A 274 5.80 12.76 19.61
N PRO A 275 6.48 13.65 20.35
CA PRO A 275 6.78 15.00 19.90
C PRO A 275 7.83 15.00 18.78
N ASN A 276 7.69 15.96 17.86
CA ASN A 276 8.77 16.42 16.99
C ASN A 276 8.98 17.90 17.32
N PHE A 277 10.11 18.22 17.91
CA PHE A 277 10.44 19.59 18.22
C PHE A 277 10.99 20.29 16.98
N LYS A 278 10.28 21.31 16.49
CA LYS A 278 10.81 22.20 15.43
C LYS A 278 11.99 22.99 16.01
N GLY A 279 13.13 22.99 15.31
CA GLY A 279 14.33 23.75 15.71
C GLY A 279 15.35 22.95 16.54
N ILE A 280 15.04 21.77 17.00
CA ILE A 280 16.00 20.86 17.63
C ILE A 280 16.08 19.61 16.75
N ASN A 281 17.30 19.12 16.47
CA ASN A 281 17.50 17.91 15.64
C ASN A 281 16.95 16.60 16.28
N LEU A 282 16.18 16.71 17.36
CA LEU A 282 15.61 15.58 18.08
C LEU A 282 14.23 15.22 17.52
N ARG A 283 14.22 14.47 16.43
CA ARG A 283 12.99 13.95 15.81
C ARG A 283 12.61 12.61 16.43
N ILE A 284 12.10 12.63 17.68
CA ILE A 284 11.77 11.41 18.45
C ILE A 284 10.77 10.54 17.70
N ARG A 285 9.73 11.13 17.13
CA ARG A 285 8.71 10.42 16.36
C ARG A 285 9.27 9.72 15.12
N GLU A 286 10.30 10.27 14.48
CA GLU A 286 10.86 9.72 13.25
C GLU A 286 11.96 8.70 13.51
N ASN A 287 12.83 8.97 14.50
CA ASN A 287 14.05 8.20 14.71
C ASN A 287 13.97 7.17 15.84
N PHE A 288 13.06 7.36 16.80
CA PHE A 288 13.04 6.54 18.04
C PHE A 288 11.69 5.91 18.36
N TRP A 289 10.65 6.10 17.52
CA TRP A 289 9.30 5.57 17.75
C TRP A 289 9.28 4.06 18.02
N GLN A 290 10.22 3.32 17.41
CA GLN A 290 10.33 1.87 17.55
C GLN A 290 10.53 1.44 19.00
N ASN A 291 11.06 2.31 19.85
CA ASN A 291 11.23 2.05 21.28
C ASN A 291 9.92 2.07 22.06
N PHE A 292 8.92 2.77 21.55
CA PHE A 292 7.63 2.99 22.24
C PHE A 292 6.52 2.04 21.80
N VAL A 293 6.77 1.17 20.82
CA VAL A 293 5.85 0.09 20.43
C VAL A 293 6.39 -1.23 20.96
N SER A 294 5.87 -1.71 22.09
CA SER A 294 6.33 -2.96 22.72
C SER A 294 5.81 -4.19 21.98
N VAL A 295 6.51 -5.32 22.16
CA VAL A 295 6.06 -6.64 21.66
C VAL A 295 4.67 -7.00 22.23
N SER A 296 4.43 -6.76 23.51
CA SER A 296 3.14 -7.05 24.13
C SER A 296 2.00 -6.22 23.51
N ARG A 297 2.26 -4.97 23.16
CA ARG A 297 1.26 -4.12 22.50
C ARG A 297 0.89 -4.65 21.09
N VAL A 298 1.90 -5.05 20.30
CA VAL A 298 1.68 -5.63 18.97
C VAL A 298 0.95 -6.97 19.10
N TYR A 299 1.34 -7.79 20.05
CA TYR A 299 0.69 -9.07 20.33
C TYR A 299 -0.79 -8.89 20.73
N GLN A 300 -1.12 -7.97 21.63
CA GLN A 300 -2.51 -7.70 22.01
C GLN A 300 -3.35 -7.22 20.81
N ALA A 301 -2.81 -6.31 20.00
CA ALA A 301 -3.48 -5.87 18.79
C ALA A 301 -3.70 -7.02 17.78
N PHE A 302 -2.78 -7.99 17.72
CA PHE A 302 -2.95 -9.20 16.92
C PHE A 302 -4.06 -10.11 17.48
N ILE A 303 -4.12 -10.34 18.79
CA ILE A 303 -5.19 -11.16 19.40
C ILE A 303 -6.57 -10.52 19.15
N GLU A 304 -6.68 -9.20 19.27
CA GLU A 304 -7.90 -8.47 18.93
C GLU A 304 -8.28 -8.67 17.45
N LEU A 305 -7.30 -8.59 16.52
CA LEU A 305 -7.50 -8.84 15.11
C LEU A 305 -7.96 -10.28 14.83
N ALA A 306 -7.32 -11.26 15.46
CA ALA A 306 -7.64 -12.67 15.29
C ALA A 306 -9.07 -12.98 15.79
N ASN A 307 -9.46 -12.46 16.96
CA ASN A 307 -10.80 -12.61 17.52
C ASN A 307 -11.87 -11.95 16.63
N GLU A 308 -11.60 -10.76 16.08
CA GLU A 308 -12.52 -10.06 15.19
C GLU A 308 -12.65 -10.84 13.86
N SER A 309 -11.53 -11.37 13.34
CA SER A 309 -11.54 -12.19 12.11
C SER A 309 -12.40 -13.45 12.25
N CYS A 310 -12.34 -14.12 13.41
CA CYS A 310 -13.17 -15.30 13.66
C CYS A 310 -14.67 -14.97 13.66
N ARG A 311 -15.06 -13.79 14.21
CA ARG A 311 -16.48 -13.36 14.24
C ARG A 311 -17.05 -13.03 12.86
N HIS A 312 -16.23 -12.68 11.90
CA HIS A 312 -16.63 -12.39 10.52
C HIS A 312 -16.64 -13.62 9.60
N MET A 313 -16.20 -14.78 10.08
CA MET A 313 -16.26 -16.05 9.35
C MET A 313 -17.54 -16.85 9.60
N PHE A 314 -18.33 -16.44 10.57
CA PHE A 314 -19.65 -16.97 10.94
C PHE A 314 -20.71 -15.87 10.83
#